data_d277e1a09c009448dd18e74b59464e04
#
_entry.id   d277e1a09c009448dd18e74b59464e04
#
_cell.length_a   1.000
_cell.length_b   1.000
_cell.length_c   1.000
_cell.angle_alpha   90.00
_cell.angle_beta   90.00
_cell.angle_gamma   90.00
#
_symmetry.space_group_name_H-M   'P 1'
#
loop_
_entity.id
_entity.type
_entity.pdbx_description
1 polymer ?
#
loop_
_entity_poly.entity_id
_entity_poly.type
_entity_poly.pdbx_seq_one_letter_code
_entity_poly.pdbx_strand_id
1 'polypeptide(L)'
;MTHTLRHLLAVLLLVLPLSLVAKPRAKANVDLWPDGTQIDEWFHDTQALDISTLGRQYLLTNYGIFADGTVHTQQIQQLIDQIAADGGGVLVVPAGTYLTGGLYFRQGTHLHLLEGATLQGSDFIGDYQIAKTRIEGETCTYFEALINAKGLDGFTITGKGTIDGNGLKYHRAFWMRRQWNPKCTNKDEQRPRLVYISDSKNVRIEGVRLQNSAFWTTHIYNSTRVKILNVSIFSLATPNSHKGPSTDAIDLDVVEDVLVHGCYMEVNDDAVAMKGGKGPWADDPQKSEGNGANRNVIIEDCVYGFCHGCLTCGSESVFNHNLVLRRIQVNHAARLLWLKMRPDTPQRYEYITVENITGEVSRVLYVRPWTQFYDLKDRQDVPMSYSDHITMRNCNLACDIYKEIELKPEQYELSNFVFENMTVTEKTPEKAPKLDDEGGHVFWTEK
;
A
#
# COMPACT_ATOMS: atom_id res chain seq x y z
N MET A 1 45.57 -50.07 -73.86
CA MET A 1 46.77 -50.25 -73.10
C MET A 1 47.23 -48.90 -72.58
N THR A 2 46.57 -48.38 -71.52
CA THR A 2 47.03 -47.16 -70.89
C THR A 2 46.56 -47.19 -69.43
N HIS A 3 47.50 -47.23 -68.53
CA HIS A 3 47.30 -47.10 -67.06
C HIS A 3 47.07 -45.65 -66.66
N THR A 4 46.00 -45.39 -65.98
CA THR A 4 45.77 -44.11 -65.34
C THR A 4 45.92 -44.24 -63.82
N LEU A 5 46.93 -43.56 -63.33
CA LEU A 5 47.31 -43.43 -61.92
C LEU A 5 46.35 -42.44 -61.23
N ARG A 6 45.64 -42.85 -60.17
CA ARG A 6 44.84 -41.97 -59.34
C ARG A 6 45.67 -41.56 -58.12
N HIS A 7 45.96 -40.25 -58.01
CA HIS A 7 46.53 -39.65 -56.79
C HIS A 7 45.41 -39.39 -55.75
N LEU A 8 45.51 -40.03 -54.58
CA LEU A 8 44.72 -39.70 -53.40
C LEU A 8 45.41 -38.55 -52.70
N LEU A 9 44.76 -37.41 -52.63
CA LEU A 9 45.12 -36.25 -51.74
C LEU A 9 44.45 -36.47 -50.42
N ALA A 10 45.23 -36.78 -49.35
CA ALA A 10 44.77 -36.81 -47.99
C ALA A 10 44.78 -35.39 -47.43
N VAL A 11 43.57 -34.79 -47.15
CA VAL A 11 43.45 -33.54 -46.48
C VAL A 11 43.40 -33.80 -44.96
N LEU A 12 44.47 -33.41 -44.28
CA LEU A 12 44.59 -33.48 -42.83
C LEU A 12 43.79 -32.23 -42.20
N LEU A 13 42.62 -32.47 -41.71
CA LEU A 13 41.86 -31.46 -40.94
C LEU A 13 42.44 -31.37 -39.52
N LEU A 14 43.21 -30.33 -39.24
CA LEU A 14 43.56 -29.91 -37.87
C LEU A 14 42.34 -29.38 -37.15
N VAL A 15 41.78 -30.17 -36.25
CA VAL A 15 40.76 -29.70 -35.31
C VAL A 15 41.48 -29.06 -34.12
N LEU A 16 41.55 -27.74 -34.13
CA LEU A 16 41.95 -26.95 -32.96
C LEU A 16 40.79 -26.99 -31.93
N PRO A 17 41.04 -27.32 -30.66
CA PRO A 17 40.01 -27.20 -29.64
C PRO A 17 39.74 -25.70 -29.35
N LEU A 18 38.57 -25.20 -29.73
CA LEU A 18 38.07 -23.94 -29.22
C LEU A 18 37.80 -24.11 -27.71
N SER A 19 38.74 -23.70 -26.88
CA SER A 19 38.49 -23.48 -25.48
C SER A 19 37.51 -22.29 -25.36
N LEU A 20 36.23 -22.58 -25.17
CA LEU A 20 35.25 -21.59 -24.68
C LEU A 20 35.70 -21.14 -23.31
N VAL A 21 36.42 -20.02 -23.24
CA VAL A 21 36.59 -19.26 -22.01
C VAL A 21 35.22 -18.70 -21.70
N ALA A 22 34.51 -19.34 -20.77
CA ALA A 22 33.28 -18.81 -20.20
C ALA A 22 33.61 -17.44 -19.61
N LYS A 23 33.09 -16.37 -20.21
CA LYS A 23 33.11 -15.03 -19.56
C LYS A 23 32.59 -15.20 -18.15
N PRO A 24 33.27 -14.66 -17.13
CA PRO A 24 32.73 -14.68 -15.79
C PRO A 24 31.34 -14.04 -15.85
N ARG A 25 30.30 -14.79 -15.43
CA ARG A 25 28.97 -14.25 -15.21
C ARG A 25 29.17 -13.07 -14.30
N ALA A 26 28.79 -11.85 -14.75
CA ALA A 26 28.68 -10.71 -13.86
C ALA A 26 27.91 -11.23 -12.63
N LYS A 27 28.46 -11.05 -11.44
CA LYS A 27 27.73 -11.33 -10.19
C LYS A 27 26.40 -10.59 -10.34
N ALA A 28 25.29 -11.32 -10.35
CA ALA A 28 23.98 -10.71 -10.28
C ALA A 28 24.03 -9.77 -9.06
N ASN A 29 23.72 -8.51 -9.26
CA ASN A 29 23.57 -7.59 -8.14
C ASN A 29 22.44 -8.18 -7.29
N VAL A 30 22.81 -8.72 -6.13
CA VAL A 30 21.86 -9.25 -5.17
C VAL A 30 21.11 -8.03 -4.60
N ASP A 31 19.80 -8.01 -4.77
CA ASP A 31 18.97 -6.97 -4.17
C ASP A 31 18.85 -7.21 -2.67
N LEU A 32 19.05 -6.16 -1.86
CA LEU A 32 19.13 -6.27 -0.42
C LEU A 32 18.12 -5.35 0.26
N TRP A 33 17.55 -5.83 1.35
CA TRP A 33 16.81 -5.01 2.29
C TRP A 33 17.70 -3.94 2.93
N PRO A 34 17.10 -2.86 3.47
CA PRO A 34 17.87 -1.82 4.18
C PRO A 34 18.71 -2.35 5.36
N ASP A 35 18.34 -3.46 5.98
CA ASP A 35 19.12 -4.13 7.04
C ASP A 35 20.27 -5.00 6.53
N GLY A 36 20.43 -5.11 5.21
CA GLY A 36 21.48 -5.89 4.54
C GLY A 36 21.12 -7.36 4.27
N THR A 37 19.95 -7.82 4.65
CA THR A 37 19.47 -9.17 4.30
C THR A 37 18.99 -9.23 2.84
N GLN A 38 18.99 -10.43 2.25
CA GLN A 38 18.62 -10.61 0.84
C GLN A 38 17.11 -10.52 0.65
N ILE A 39 16.69 -9.81 -0.41
CA ILE A 39 15.31 -9.79 -0.88
C ILE A 39 14.98 -11.11 -1.59
N ASP A 40 13.85 -11.72 -1.22
CA ASP A 40 13.36 -12.97 -1.81
C ASP A 40 12.95 -12.75 -3.29
N GLU A 41 13.21 -13.76 -4.14
CA GLU A 41 12.83 -13.76 -5.57
C GLU A 41 11.32 -13.51 -5.79
N TRP A 42 10.47 -13.83 -4.83
CA TRP A 42 9.04 -13.55 -4.89
C TRP A 42 8.72 -12.07 -5.13
N PHE A 43 9.52 -11.14 -4.60
CA PHE A 43 9.36 -9.71 -4.82
C PHE A 43 9.64 -9.27 -6.25
N HIS A 44 10.39 -10.05 -7.02
CA HIS A 44 10.73 -9.74 -8.42
C HIS A 44 9.73 -10.31 -9.43
N ASP A 45 8.83 -11.19 -9.00
CA ASP A 45 7.79 -11.75 -9.85
C ASP A 45 6.58 -10.81 -9.94
N THR A 46 6.49 -10.07 -11.05
CA THR A 46 5.39 -9.17 -11.39
C THR A 46 4.58 -9.64 -12.60
N GLN A 47 4.72 -10.90 -13.00
CA GLN A 47 4.00 -11.45 -14.14
C GLN A 47 2.50 -11.43 -13.90
N ALA A 48 1.73 -11.10 -14.96
CA ALA A 48 0.27 -11.08 -14.88
C ALA A 48 -0.30 -12.46 -14.54
N LEU A 49 -1.31 -12.47 -13.68
CA LEU A 49 -1.99 -13.70 -13.30
C LEU A 49 -2.90 -14.20 -14.42
N ASP A 50 -2.72 -15.43 -14.84
CA ASP A 50 -3.68 -16.12 -15.72
C ASP A 50 -4.88 -16.60 -14.88
N ILE A 51 -6.03 -15.93 -15.03
CA ILE A 51 -7.25 -16.27 -14.30
C ILE A 51 -7.82 -17.65 -14.64
N SER A 52 -7.42 -18.26 -15.76
CA SER A 52 -7.84 -19.63 -16.11
C SER A 52 -7.31 -20.67 -15.12
N THR A 53 -6.22 -20.34 -14.40
CA THR A 53 -5.64 -21.19 -13.35
C THR A 53 -6.41 -21.15 -12.03
N LEU A 54 -7.34 -20.20 -11.86
CA LEU A 54 -8.13 -20.00 -10.64
C LEU A 54 -9.44 -20.80 -10.61
N GLY A 55 -9.68 -21.63 -11.62
CA GLY A 55 -10.85 -22.47 -11.70
C GLY A 55 -11.96 -21.93 -12.62
N ARG A 56 -13.17 -22.44 -12.40
CA ARG A 56 -14.34 -22.08 -13.22
C ARG A 56 -14.70 -20.61 -13.08
N GLN A 57 -15.10 -20.00 -14.20
CA GLN A 57 -15.57 -18.61 -14.25
C GLN A 57 -17.11 -18.56 -14.20
N TYR A 58 -17.63 -17.68 -13.34
CA TYR A 58 -19.05 -17.47 -13.10
C TYR A 58 -19.41 -16.03 -13.48
N LEU A 59 -19.96 -15.87 -14.69
CA LEU A 59 -20.33 -14.56 -15.23
C LEU A 59 -21.67 -14.11 -14.63
N LEU A 60 -21.75 -12.91 -14.05
CA LEU A 60 -22.95 -12.41 -13.35
C LEU A 60 -24.24 -12.55 -14.19
N THR A 61 -24.18 -12.20 -15.47
CA THR A 61 -25.34 -12.25 -16.37
C THR A 61 -25.89 -13.65 -16.60
N ASN A 62 -25.06 -14.71 -16.47
CA ASN A 62 -25.52 -16.10 -16.56
C ASN A 62 -26.36 -16.53 -15.34
N TYR A 63 -26.38 -15.74 -14.29
CA TYR A 63 -27.12 -15.96 -13.04
C TYR A 63 -28.20 -14.90 -12.84
N GLY A 64 -28.60 -14.20 -13.91
CA GLY A 64 -29.69 -13.23 -13.87
C GLY A 64 -29.36 -11.92 -13.16
N ILE A 65 -28.09 -11.63 -12.96
CA ILE A 65 -27.63 -10.37 -12.34
C ILE A 65 -27.19 -9.42 -13.45
N PHE A 66 -27.91 -8.32 -13.63
CA PHE A 66 -27.71 -7.39 -14.72
C PHE A 66 -27.39 -5.97 -14.23
N ALA A 67 -26.79 -5.17 -15.08
CA ALA A 67 -26.48 -3.75 -14.82
C ALA A 67 -27.75 -2.89 -15.05
N ASP A 68 -28.74 -3.02 -14.19
CA ASP A 68 -30.08 -2.42 -14.32
C ASP A 68 -30.39 -1.31 -13.30
N GLY A 69 -29.36 -0.92 -12.49
CA GLY A 69 -29.50 0.06 -11.42
C GLY A 69 -30.06 -0.47 -10.12
N THR A 70 -30.40 -1.78 -10.05
CA THR A 70 -30.85 -2.43 -8.82
C THR A 70 -29.66 -2.78 -7.92
N VAL A 71 -29.84 -2.73 -6.60
CA VAL A 71 -28.85 -3.20 -5.63
C VAL A 71 -28.89 -4.73 -5.56
N HIS A 72 -27.84 -5.38 -6.06
CA HIS A 72 -27.78 -6.84 -6.19
C HIS A 72 -26.97 -7.53 -5.08
N THR A 73 -26.78 -6.93 -3.92
CA THR A 73 -25.92 -7.45 -2.84
C THR A 73 -26.22 -8.90 -2.51
N GLN A 74 -27.49 -9.24 -2.30
CA GLN A 74 -27.89 -10.59 -1.90
C GLN A 74 -27.62 -11.62 -3.00
N GLN A 75 -27.96 -11.28 -4.25
CA GLN A 75 -27.78 -12.20 -5.39
C GLN A 75 -26.28 -12.45 -5.65
N ILE A 76 -25.45 -11.38 -5.61
CA ILE A 76 -24.00 -11.51 -5.80
C ILE A 76 -23.39 -12.31 -4.65
N GLN A 77 -23.82 -12.08 -3.41
CA GLN A 77 -23.33 -12.83 -2.25
C GLN A 77 -23.71 -14.32 -2.34
N GLN A 78 -24.94 -14.63 -2.73
CA GLN A 78 -25.37 -16.01 -2.95
C GLN A 78 -24.53 -16.71 -4.02
N LEU A 79 -24.17 -16.00 -5.09
CA LEU A 79 -23.29 -16.55 -6.13
C LEU A 79 -21.87 -16.79 -5.61
N ILE A 80 -21.32 -15.88 -4.82
CA ILE A 80 -20.00 -16.08 -4.16
C ILE A 80 -20.05 -17.34 -3.26
N ASP A 81 -21.11 -17.49 -2.48
CA ASP A 81 -21.30 -18.64 -1.58
C ASP A 81 -21.46 -19.95 -2.37
N GLN A 82 -22.15 -19.92 -3.52
CA GLN A 82 -22.25 -21.05 -4.44
C GLN A 82 -20.90 -21.41 -5.06
N ILE A 83 -20.13 -20.43 -5.54
CA ILE A 83 -18.78 -20.65 -6.07
C ILE A 83 -17.90 -21.38 -5.05
N ALA A 84 -17.96 -20.96 -3.79
CA ALA A 84 -17.23 -21.65 -2.72
C ALA A 84 -17.72 -23.09 -2.51
N ALA A 85 -19.03 -23.31 -2.53
CA ALA A 85 -19.63 -24.66 -2.38
C ALA A 85 -19.30 -25.57 -3.57
N ASP A 86 -19.14 -25.01 -4.76
CA ASP A 86 -18.76 -25.75 -5.99
C ASP A 86 -17.24 -26.10 -6.02
N GLY A 87 -16.49 -25.72 -4.99
CA GLY A 87 -15.04 -26.01 -4.87
C GLY A 87 -14.12 -24.85 -5.27
N GLY A 88 -14.68 -23.65 -5.45
CA GLY A 88 -13.95 -22.44 -5.80
C GLY A 88 -14.12 -22.01 -7.26
N GLY A 89 -13.59 -20.85 -7.58
CA GLY A 89 -13.64 -20.26 -8.91
C GLY A 89 -13.66 -18.73 -8.89
N VAL A 90 -13.96 -18.16 -10.05
CA VAL A 90 -13.85 -16.72 -10.29
C VAL A 90 -15.23 -16.11 -10.54
N LEU A 91 -15.65 -15.18 -9.68
CA LEU A 91 -16.78 -14.30 -9.96
C LEU A 91 -16.36 -13.29 -11.03
N VAL A 92 -17.00 -13.30 -12.18
CA VAL A 92 -16.69 -12.41 -13.31
C VAL A 92 -17.76 -11.35 -13.45
N VAL A 93 -17.36 -10.09 -13.36
CA VAL A 93 -18.23 -8.93 -13.57
C VAL A 93 -18.06 -8.45 -15.01
N PRO A 94 -19.05 -8.55 -15.89
CA PRO A 94 -18.97 -8.07 -17.27
C PRO A 94 -19.18 -6.56 -17.37
N ALA A 95 -18.97 -6.01 -18.57
CA ALA A 95 -19.17 -4.59 -18.84
C ALA A 95 -20.56 -4.11 -18.38
N GLY A 96 -20.61 -2.95 -17.73
CA GLY A 96 -21.81 -2.35 -17.12
C GLY A 96 -21.57 -1.98 -15.66
N THR A 97 -22.54 -1.26 -15.06
CA THR A 97 -22.47 -0.83 -13.66
C THR A 97 -23.38 -1.69 -12.79
N TYR A 98 -22.77 -2.45 -11.89
CA TYR A 98 -23.46 -3.36 -10.95
C TYR A 98 -23.42 -2.75 -9.55
N LEU A 99 -24.59 -2.37 -9.04
CA LEU A 99 -24.72 -1.74 -7.74
C LEU A 99 -24.83 -2.80 -6.63
N THR A 100 -24.04 -2.65 -5.56
CA THR A 100 -24.02 -3.61 -4.46
C THR A 100 -23.64 -2.94 -3.14
N GLY A 101 -24.04 -3.53 -2.01
CA GLY A 101 -23.45 -3.29 -0.70
C GLY A 101 -22.23 -4.18 -0.46
N GLY A 102 -21.91 -4.44 0.82
CA GLY A 102 -20.74 -5.23 1.22
C GLY A 102 -20.80 -6.68 0.72
N LEU A 103 -19.73 -7.13 0.09
CA LEU A 103 -19.54 -8.51 -0.40
C LEU A 103 -18.45 -9.22 0.40
N TYR A 104 -18.64 -10.50 0.70
CA TYR A 104 -17.77 -11.32 1.55
C TYR A 104 -17.28 -12.53 0.77
N PHE A 105 -16.02 -12.51 0.38
CA PHE A 105 -15.38 -13.60 -0.34
C PHE A 105 -15.06 -14.78 0.59
N ARG A 106 -14.99 -15.98 0.00
CA ARG A 106 -14.75 -17.25 0.69
C ARG A 106 -13.44 -17.87 0.22
N GLN A 107 -12.95 -18.85 0.94
CA GLN A 107 -11.77 -19.60 0.51
C GLN A 107 -11.96 -20.17 -0.90
N GLY A 108 -10.99 -19.93 -1.77
CA GLY A 108 -11.02 -20.38 -3.16
C GLY A 108 -11.92 -19.57 -4.10
N THR A 109 -12.53 -18.47 -3.64
CA THR A 109 -13.30 -17.57 -4.51
C THR A 109 -12.46 -16.32 -4.88
N HIS A 110 -12.57 -15.86 -6.12
CA HIS A 110 -11.81 -14.76 -6.68
C HIS A 110 -12.72 -13.77 -7.38
N LEU A 111 -12.29 -12.52 -7.54
CA LEU A 111 -13.03 -11.48 -8.25
C LEU A 111 -12.28 -11.07 -9.53
N HIS A 112 -12.97 -11.05 -10.66
CA HIS A 112 -12.44 -10.55 -11.93
C HIS A 112 -13.41 -9.56 -12.58
N LEU A 113 -12.91 -8.35 -12.90
CA LEU A 113 -13.70 -7.31 -13.55
C LEU A 113 -13.23 -7.16 -15.00
N LEU A 114 -14.12 -7.45 -15.94
CA LEU A 114 -13.82 -7.23 -17.36
C LEU A 114 -13.68 -5.74 -17.67
N GLU A 115 -13.07 -5.43 -18.80
CA GLU A 115 -12.99 -4.05 -19.29
C GLU A 115 -14.39 -3.47 -19.46
N GLY A 116 -14.61 -2.23 -18.96
CA GLY A 116 -15.93 -1.58 -18.94
C GLY A 116 -16.85 -2.02 -17.81
N ALA A 117 -16.44 -2.98 -16.97
CA ALA A 117 -17.17 -3.35 -15.76
C ALA A 117 -16.97 -2.30 -14.66
N THR A 118 -18.03 -1.97 -13.93
CA THR A 118 -17.99 -1.21 -12.69
C THR A 118 -18.79 -1.92 -11.62
N LEU A 119 -18.12 -2.32 -10.54
CA LEU A 119 -18.76 -2.75 -9.31
C LEU A 119 -18.89 -1.55 -8.39
N GLN A 120 -20.10 -1.00 -8.26
CA GLN A 120 -20.36 0.25 -7.56
C GLN A 120 -20.97 0.00 -6.19
N GLY A 121 -20.41 0.66 -5.18
CA GLY A 121 -20.93 0.61 -3.81
C GLY A 121 -22.25 1.35 -3.65
N SER A 122 -23.14 0.80 -2.83
CA SER A 122 -24.33 1.49 -2.39
C SER A 122 -23.98 2.73 -1.56
N ASP A 123 -24.71 3.81 -1.75
CA ASP A 123 -24.62 5.01 -0.94
C ASP A 123 -25.53 5.00 0.31
N PHE A 124 -26.16 3.84 0.58
CA PHE A 124 -26.97 3.59 1.77
C PHE A 124 -26.20 2.69 2.74
N ILE A 125 -25.84 3.22 3.90
CA ILE A 125 -25.00 2.53 4.88
C ILE A 125 -25.62 1.22 5.40
N GLY A 126 -26.93 1.07 5.35
CA GLY A 126 -27.63 -0.15 5.75
C GLY A 126 -27.35 -1.37 4.86
N ASP A 127 -26.73 -1.18 3.70
CA ASP A 127 -26.29 -2.26 2.81
C ASP A 127 -24.92 -2.84 3.20
N TYR A 128 -24.33 -2.34 4.28
CA TYR A 128 -23.04 -2.80 4.82
C TYR A 128 -23.23 -3.37 6.22
N GLN A 129 -22.64 -4.54 6.47
CA GLN A 129 -22.71 -5.18 7.78
C GLN A 129 -21.83 -4.45 8.80
N ILE A 130 -22.21 -4.56 10.05
CA ILE A 130 -21.41 -4.10 11.19
C ILE A 130 -20.78 -5.35 11.83
N ALA A 131 -19.47 -5.33 12.01
CA ALA A 131 -18.74 -6.45 12.60
C ALA A 131 -17.53 -5.96 13.42
N LYS A 132 -16.92 -6.90 14.15
CA LYS A 132 -15.61 -6.67 14.77
C LYS A 132 -14.58 -6.53 13.65
N THR A 133 -13.94 -5.38 13.58
CA THR A 133 -13.00 -5.01 12.52
C THR A 133 -11.85 -4.18 13.07
N ARG A 134 -10.96 -3.74 12.21
CA ARG A 134 -9.77 -2.93 12.55
C ARG A 134 -9.89 -1.56 11.91
N ILE A 135 -9.83 -0.48 12.69
CA ILE A 135 -9.82 0.91 12.21
C ILE A 135 -8.86 1.73 13.08
N GLU A 136 -8.00 2.54 12.45
CA GLU A 136 -7.12 3.49 13.14
C GLU A 136 -6.33 2.87 14.30
N GLY A 137 -5.72 1.71 14.05
CA GLY A 137 -4.87 1.02 15.02
C GLY A 137 -5.61 0.38 16.20
N GLU A 138 -6.93 0.23 16.13
CA GLU A 138 -7.75 -0.37 17.19
C GLU A 138 -8.71 -1.40 16.62
N THR A 139 -8.92 -2.48 17.38
CA THR A 139 -10.02 -3.42 17.13
C THR A 139 -11.31 -2.79 17.66
N CYS A 140 -12.30 -2.65 16.78
CA CYS A 140 -13.57 -1.99 17.13
C CYS A 140 -14.76 -2.64 16.38
N THR A 141 -15.95 -2.26 16.74
CA THR A 141 -17.18 -2.59 16.01
C THR A 141 -17.48 -1.45 15.05
N TYR A 142 -17.48 -1.73 13.75
CA TYR A 142 -17.68 -0.72 12.71
C TYR A 142 -18.22 -1.35 11.42
N PHE A 143 -18.62 -0.53 10.45
CA PHE A 143 -19.05 -0.97 9.13
C PHE A 143 -17.92 -1.64 8.36
N GLU A 144 -18.23 -2.75 7.72
CA GLU A 144 -17.30 -3.46 6.85
C GLU A 144 -17.16 -2.78 5.48
N ALA A 145 -16.25 -3.29 4.65
CA ALA A 145 -15.95 -2.70 3.34
C ALA A 145 -16.94 -3.15 2.26
N LEU A 146 -16.83 -2.54 1.06
CA LEU A 146 -17.52 -3.02 -0.12
C LEU A 146 -17.04 -4.43 -0.51
N ILE A 147 -15.70 -4.63 -0.52
CA ILE A 147 -15.10 -5.96 -0.74
C ILE A 147 -14.39 -6.40 0.54
N ASN A 148 -14.78 -7.56 1.05
CA ASN A 148 -14.23 -8.15 2.26
C ASN A 148 -13.66 -9.54 1.98
N ALA A 149 -12.41 -9.78 2.42
CA ALA A 149 -11.77 -11.10 2.41
C ALA A 149 -11.10 -11.32 3.77
N LYS A 150 -11.50 -12.34 4.50
CA LYS A 150 -11.00 -12.61 5.84
C LYS A 150 -10.57 -14.05 6.00
N GLY A 151 -9.32 -14.27 6.44
CA GLY A 151 -8.78 -15.60 6.70
C GLY A 151 -8.58 -16.44 5.44
N LEU A 152 -8.30 -15.80 4.29
CA LEU A 152 -8.19 -16.47 3.01
C LEU A 152 -6.74 -16.70 2.59
N ASP A 153 -6.48 -17.81 1.93
CA ASP A 153 -5.23 -18.10 1.27
C ASP A 153 -5.41 -18.08 -0.24
N GLY A 154 -4.70 -17.17 -0.91
CA GLY A 154 -4.71 -17.06 -2.38
C GLY A 154 -5.81 -16.17 -2.97
N PHE A 155 -6.50 -15.33 -2.19
CA PHE A 155 -7.55 -14.44 -2.73
C PHE A 155 -7.01 -13.44 -3.75
N THR A 156 -7.77 -13.25 -4.85
CA THR A 156 -7.38 -12.31 -5.91
C THR A 156 -8.51 -11.37 -6.33
N ILE A 157 -8.13 -10.12 -6.64
CA ILE A 157 -8.95 -9.14 -7.37
C ILE A 157 -8.18 -8.81 -8.65
N THR A 158 -8.74 -9.07 -9.82
CA THR A 158 -8.04 -8.92 -11.10
C THR A 158 -8.92 -8.27 -12.18
N GLY A 159 -8.31 -7.90 -13.28
CA GLY A 159 -9.00 -7.39 -14.47
C GLY A 159 -8.70 -5.94 -14.81
N LYS A 160 -9.52 -5.35 -15.70
CA LYS A 160 -9.38 -3.97 -16.16
C LYS A 160 -10.61 -3.10 -15.82
N GLY A 161 -11.53 -3.62 -15.04
CA GLY A 161 -12.72 -2.91 -14.59
C GLY A 161 -12.46 -2.04 -13.36
N THR A 162 -13.53 -1.47 -12.85
CA THR A 162 -13.53 -0.49 -11.75
C THR A 162 -14.28 -1.01 -10.54
N ILE A 163 -13.74 -0.79 -9.35
CA ILE A 163 -14.46 -0.85 -8.08
C ILE A 163 -14.63 0.60 -7.63
N ASP A 164 -15.88 1.05 -7.54
CA ASP A 164 -16.27 2.43 -7.23
C ASP A 164 -16.99 2.48 -5.89
N GLY A 165 -16.43 3.20 -4.92
CA GLY A 165 -17.01 3.31 -3.59
C GLY A 165 -18.22 4.23 -3.48
N ASN A 166 -18.54 4.99 -4.56
CA ASN A 166 -19.66 5.94 -4.58
C ASN A 166 -19.66 6.89 -3.38
N GLY A 167 -18.46 7.35 -2.96
CA GLY A 167 -18.20 7.98 -1.67
C GLY A 167 -18.77 9.37 -1.45
N LEU A 168 -19.32 10.05 -2.48
CA LEU A 168 -19.70 11.47 -2.41
C LEU A 168 -20.68 11.78 -1.28
N LYS A 169 -21.71 10.98 -1.09
CA LYS A 169 -22.72 11.17 -0.03
C LYS A 169 -22.10 11.06 1.36
N TYR A 170 -21.22 10.07 1.54
CA TYR A 170 -20.48 9.88 2.79
C TYR A 170 -19.51 11.03 3.08
N HIS A 171 -18.82 11.56 2.06
CA HIS A 171 -17.93 12.72 2.22
C HIS A 171 -18.70 13.95 2.69
N ARG A 172 -19.86 14.22 2.08
CA ARG A 172 -20.73 15.33 2.49
C ARG A 172 -21.22 15.19 3.93
N ALA A 173 -21.69 14.01 4.30
CA ALA A 173 -22.14 13.71 5.66
C ALA A 173 -21.02 13.93 6.70
N PHE A 174 -19.80 13.44 6.40
CA PHE A 174 -18.63 13.63 7.24
C PHE A 174 -18.32 15.11 7.50
N TRP A 175 -18.27 15.93 6.44
CA TRP A 175 -17.94 17.34 6.58
C TRP A 175 -19.05 18.13 7.26
N MET A 176 -20.31 17.80 7.03
CA MET A 176 -21.45 18.38 7.77
C MET A 176 -21.36 18.08 9.27
N ARG A 177 -21.06 16.82 9.63
CA ARG A 177 -20.85 16.44 11.03
C ARG A 177 -19.72 17.24 11.67
N ARG A 178 -18.60 17.41 10.98
CA ARG A 178 -17.45 18.22 11.45
C ARG A 178 -17.80 19.69 11.67
N GLN A 179 -18.67 20.26 10.84
CA GLN A 179 -19.16 21.63 11.06
C GLN A 179 -19.98 21.75 12.34
N TRP A 180 -20.80 20.76 12.66
CA TRP A 180 -21.64 20.78 13.86
C TRP A 180 -20.89 20.35 15.12
N ASN A 181 -19.98 19.39 14.99
CA ASN A 181 -19.16 18.88 16.08
C ASN A 181 -17.68 18.80 15.66
N PRO A 182 -16.89 19.88 15.83
CA PRO A 182 -15.47 19.87 15.48
C PRO A 182 -14.63 18.82 16.25
N LYS A 183 -15.15 18.27 17.34
CA LYS A 183 -14.49 17.24 18.15
C LYS A 183 -14.80 15.81 17.68
N CYS A 184 -15.66 15.63 16.68
CA CYS A 184 -15.96 14.29 16.20
C CYS A 184 -14.71 13.62 15.61
N THR A 185 -14.62 12.31 15.82
CA THR A 185 -13.57 11.45 15.29
C THR A 185 -13.89 11.02 13.84
N ASN A 186 -12.97 10.34 13.18
CA ASN A 186 -13.23 9.78 11.86
C ASN A 186 -14.26 8.64 11.91
N LYS A 187 -14.39 7.96 13.07
CA LYS A 187 -15.33 6.85 13.29
C LYS A 187 -16.74 7.28 13.66
N ASP A 188 -16.95 8.54 14.02
CA ASP A 188 -18.29 9.06 14.34
C ASP A 188 -19.19 9.19 13.11
N GLU A 189 -18.61 9.27 11.91
CA GLU A 189 -19.37 9.18 10.67
C GLU A 189 -19.31 7.75 10.12
N GLN A 190 -20.46 7.27 9.65
CA GLN A 190 -20.63 5.92 9.14
C GLN A 190 -20.18 5.85 7.69
N ARG A 191 -19.04 5.22 7.43
CA ARG A 191 -18.41 5.16 6.10
C ARG A 191 -17.77 3.79 5.86
N PRO A 192 -18.15 3.04 4.80
CA PRO A 192 -17.46 1.80 4.47
C PRO A 192 -16.08 2.10 3.84
N ARG A 193 -15.10 1.23 4.09
CA ARG A 193 -13.88 1.14 3.28
C ARG A 193 -14.20 0.56 1.91
N LEU A 194 -13.32 0.71 0.93
CA LEU A 194 -13.55 0.11 -0.38
C LEU A 194 -13.16 -1.37 -0.41
N VAL A 195 -11.92 -1.68 -0.05
CA VAL A 195 -11.40 -3.05 0.02
C VAL A 195 -10.81 -3.29 1.41
N TYR A 196 -11.24 -4.34 2.08
CA TYR A 196 -10.68 -4.79 3.36
C TYR A 196 -10.30 -6.26 3.29
N ILE A 197 -9.02 -6.54 3.50
CA ILE A 197 -8.46 -7.89 3.52
C ILE A 197 -7.77 -8.08 4.86
N SER A 198 -8.17 -9.13 5.60
CA SER A 198 -7.60 -9.38 6.92
C SER A 198 -7.28 -10.86 7.13
N ASP A 199 -6.30 -11.11 8.01
CA ASP A 199 -5.92 -12.45 8.44
C ASP A 199 -5.63 -13.40 7.27
N SER A 200 -5.09 -12.86 6.15
CA SER A 200 -5.00 -13.55 4.86
C SER A 200 -3.56 -13.67 4.39
N LYS A 201 -3.32 -14.58 3.44
CA LYS A 201 -2.00 -14.76 2.82
C LYS A 201 -2.09 -15.02 1.32
N ASN A 202 -0.98 -14.79 0.59
CA ASN A 202 -0.89 -14.96 -0.86
C ASN A 202 -1.98 -14.16 -1.61
N VAL A 203 -2.20 -12.92 -1.19
CA VAL A 203 -3.21 -12.03 -1.75
C VAL A 203 -2.67 -11.32 -2.99
N ARG A 204 -3.50 -11.12 -4.00
CA ARG A 204 -3.14 -10.36 -5.19
C ARG A 204 -4.27 -9.42 -5.63
N ILE A 205 -3.95 -8.14 -5.83
CA ILE A 205 -4.82 -7.14 -6.45
C ILE A 205 -4.10 -6.63 -7.69
N GLU A 206 -4.71 -6.75 -8.88
CA GLU A 206 -4.01 -6.48 -10.13
C GLU A 206 -4.89 -5.87 -11.22
N GLY A 207 -4.36 -4.81 -11.84
CA GLY A 207 -4.86 -4.21 -13.08
C GLY A 207 -6.14 -3.38 -12.94
N VAL A 208 -6.84 -3.49 -11.84
CA VAL A 208 -8.13 -2.82 -11.60
C VAL A 208 -7.98 -1.34 -11.27
N ARG A 209 -9.07 -0.60 -11.47
CA ARG A 209 -9.24 0.76 -10.97
C ARG A 209 -10.05 0.75 -9.68
N LEU A 210 -9.53 1.39 -8.63
CA LEU A 210 -10.21 1.63 -7.36
C LEU A 210 -10.48 3.12 -7.25
N GLN A 211 -11.74 3.53 -7.00
CA GLN A 211 -12.04 4.95 -6.96
C GLN A 211 -13.17 5.32 -6.02
N ASN A 212 -13.23 6.63 -5.69
CA ASN A 212 -14.32 7.25 -4.93
C ASN A 212 -14.62 6.51 -3.61
N SER A 213 -13.59 6.03 -2.91
CA SER A 213 -13.78 5.38 -1.61
C SER A 213 -14.43 6.34 -0.62
N ALA A 214 -15.34 5.84 0.20
CA ALA A 214 -15.98 6.65 1.25
C ALA A 214 -15.05 6.88 2.45
N PHE A 215 -14.10 5.97 2.67
CA PHE A 215 -13.07 5.97 3.70
C PHE A 215 -11.79 5.39 3.10
N TRP A 216 -10.91 4.70 3.84
CA TRP A 216 -9.70 4.05 3.33
C TRP A 216 -9.99 3.18 2.10
N THR A 217 -9.17 3.32 1.05
CA THR A 217 -9.43 2.64 -0.21
C THR A 217 -9.05 1.18 -0.14
N THR A 218 -7.82 0.86 0.26
CA THR A 218 -7.36 -0.53 0.38
C THR A 218 -6.73 -0.73 1.75
N HIS A 219 -7.38 -1.47 2.61
CA HIS A 219 -6.87 -1.78 3.94
C HIS A 219 -6.49 -3.26 4.04
N ILE A 220 -5.21 -3.53 4.22
CA ILE A 220 -4.65 -4.88 4.41
C ILE A 220 -4.23 -5.00 5.87
N TYR A 221 -4.87 -5.91 6.60
CA TYR A 221 -4.62 -6.11 8.01
C TYR A 221 -4.19 -7.55 8.31
N ASN A 222 -3.18 -7.72 9.18
CA ASN A 222 -2.69 -9.01 9.67
C ASN A 222 -2.52 -10.05 8.53
N SER A 223 -1.83 -9.66 7.47
CA SER A 223 -1.74 -10.45 6.24
C SER A 223 -0.31 -10.52 5.72
N THR A 224 0.00 -11.61 5.01
CA THR A 224 1.35 -11.86 4.50
C THR A 224 1.35 -12.21 3.02
N ARG A 225 2.48 -11.93 2.33
CA ARG A 225 2.68 -12.21 0.90
C ARG A 225 1.59 -11.56 0.04
N VAL A 226 1.52 -10.22 0.10
CA VAL A 226 0.52 -9.42 -0.60
C VAL A 226 1.16 -8.72 -1.80
N LYS A 227 0.56 -8.86 -2.98
CA LYS A 227 0.95 -8.12 -4.20
C LYS A 227 -0.18 -7.19 -4.64
N ILE A 228 0.16 -5.91 -4.86
CA ILE A 228 -0.72 -4.90 -5.45
C ILE A 228 -0.02 -4.39 -6.71
N LEU A 229 -0.48 -4.84 -7.89
CA LEU A 229 0.24 -4.70 -9.15
C LEU A 229 -0.59 -3.93 -10.18
N ASN A 230 -0.01 -2.87 -10.76
CA ASN A 230 -0.61 -2.12 -11.86
C ASN A 230 -2.04 -1.61 -11.55
N VAL A 231 -2.30 -1.26 -10.29
CA VAL A 231 -3.60 -0.75 -9.83
C VAL A 231 -3.63 0.77 -9.94
N SER A 232 -4.75 1.32 -10.38
CA SER A 232 -4.98 2.77 -10.43
C SER A 232 -5.95 3.18 -9.32
N ILE A 233 -5.51 4.04 -8.40
CA ILE A 233 -6.31 4.47 -7.23
C ILE A 233 -6.62 5.97 -7.31
N PHE A 234 -7.91 6.31 -7.32
CA PHE A 234 -8.39 7.70 -7.43
C PHE A 234 -9.45 8.00 -6.37
N SER A 235 -9.09 8.71 -5.32
CA SER A 235 -10.01 9.12 -4.25
C SER A 235 -9.68 10.51 -3.71
N LEU A 236 -9.40 11.45 -4.59
CA LEU A 236 -8.99 12.81 -4.24
C LEU A 236 -10.18 13.66 -3.78
N ALA A 237 -11.12 13.85 -4.69
CA ALA A 237 -12.34 14.61 -4.48
C ALA A 237 -13.29 14.35 -5.66
N THR A 238 -14.58 14.54 -5.43
CA THR A 238 -15.54 14.50 -6.54
C THR A 238 -15.78 15.92 -7.07
N PRO A 239 -16.06 16.10 -8.37
CA PRO A 239 -16.43 17.41 -8.91
C PRO A 239 -17.55 18.05 -8.07
N ASN A 240 -17.41 19.33 -7.72
CA ASN A 240 -18.35 20.09 -6.90
C ASN A 240 -18.50 19.58 -5.44
N SER A 241 -17.59 18.83 -4.91
CA SER A 241 -17.66 18.32 -3.55
C SER A 241 -16.43 18.64 -2.73
N HIS A 242 -16.59 18.42 -1.45
CA HIS A 242 -15.54 18.43 -0.47
C HIS A 242 -14.50 17.36 -0.78
N LYS A 243 -13.26 17.60 -0.34
CA LYS A 243 -12.16 16.62 -0.38
C LYS A 243 -12.60 15.30 0.28
N GLY A 244 -12.20 14.19 -0.27
CA GLY A 244 -12.45 12.88 0.33
C GLY A 244 -11.76 12.77 1.69
N PRO A 245 -12.49 12.61 2.80
CA PRO A 245 -11.88 12.56 4.14
C PRO A 245 -11.31 11.18 4.43
N SER A 246 -10.02 11.10 4.78
CA SER A 246 -9.32 9.85 5.09
C SER A 246 -9.47 8.81 3.96
N THR A 247 -9.17 9.24 2.74
CA THR A 247 -9.24 8.38 1.54
C THR A 247 -7.86 7.88 1.15
N ASP A 248 -7.10 7.39 2.12
CA ASP A 248 -5.79 6.77 1.92
C ASP A 248 -5.86 5.71 0.81
N ALA A 249 -4.83 5.60 -0.04
CA ALA A 249 -4.86 4.64 -1.13
C ALA A 249 -4.62 3.22 -0.64
N ILE A 250 -3.57 3.02 0.15
CA ILE A 250 -3.18 1.72 0.69
C ILE A 250 -2.77 1.87 2.15
N ASP A 251 -3.51 1.24 3.04
CA ASP A 251 -3.20 1.10 4.47
C ASP A 251 -2.67 -0.30 4.74
N LEU A 252 -1.42 -0.39 5.17
CA LEU A 252 -0.74 -1.63 5.54
C LEU A 252 -0.66 -1.71 7.06
N ASP A 253 -1.41 -2.63 7.66
CA ASP A 253 -1.64 -2.73 9.11
C ASP A 253 -1.26 -4.14 9.59
N VAL A 254 -0.10 -4.29 10.21
CA VAL A 254 0.44 -5.59 10.66
C VAL A 254 0.66 -6.54 9.48
N VAL A 255 1.52 -6.15 8.56
CA VAL A 255 1.79 -6.95 7.34
C VAL A 255 3.23 -7.42 7.25
N GLU A 256 3.42 -8.50 6.51
CA GLU A 256 4.74 -9.01 6.16
C GLU A 256 4.78 -9.44 4.70
N ASP A 257 5.90 -9.15 4.02
CA ASP A 257 6.13 -9.44 2.60
C ASP A 257 5.05 -8.80 1.70
N VAL A 258 5.18 -7.50 1.45
CA VAL A 258 4.24 -6.75 0.59
C VAL A 258 4.99 -6.11 -0.58
N LEU A 259 4.48 -6.33 -1.79
CA LEU A 259 4.93 -5.66 -3.00
C LEU A 259 3.81 -4.78 -3.58
N VAL A 260 4.07 -3.48 -3.69
CA VAL A 260 3.25 -2.52 -4.44
C VAL A 260 4.06 -2.09 -5.67
N HIS A 261 3.62 -2.46 -6.87
CA HIS A 261 4.39 -2.24 -8.09
C HIS A 261 3.54 -1.70 -9.23
N GLY A 262 4.06 -0.71 -9.97
CA GLY A 262 3.44 -0.20 -11.18
C GLY A 262 2.12 0.55 -10.96
N CYS A 263 1.84 1.01 -9.75
CA CYS A 263 0.55 1.63 -9.39
C CYS A 263 0.53 3.14 -9.68
N TYR A 264 -0.67 3.65 -9.95
CA TYR A 264 -0.96 5.07 -9.92
C TYR A 264 -1.84 5.40 -8.71
N MET A 265 -1.48 6.42 -7.93
CA MET A 265 -2.24 6.82 -6.74
C MET A 265 -2.47 8.33 -6.70
N GLU A 266 -3.74 8.74 -6.59
CA GLU A 266 -4.14 10.15 -6.44
C GLU A 266 -5.31 10.22 -5.45
N VAL A 267 -5.03 10.67 -4.23
CA VAL A 267 -5.96 10.58 -3.09
C VAL A 267 -5.88 11.81 -2.19
N ASN A 268 -6.89 12.03 -1.36
CA ASN A 268 -6.90 13.17 -0.44
C ASN A 268 -6.42 12.80 0.98
N ASP A 269 -5.64 11.74 1.10
CA ASP A 269 -4.88 11.41 2.30
C ASP A 269 -3.57 10.71 1.89
N ASP A 270 -3.03 9.81 2.68
CA ASP A 270 -1.74 9.18 2.40
C ASP A 270 -1.84 8.18 1.22
N ALA A 271 -0.80 8.11 0.37
CA ALA A 271 -0.73 7.12 -0.70
C ALA A 271 -0.46 5.72 -0.14
N VAL A 272 0.61 5.56 0.64
CA VAL A 272 0.84 4.33 1.40
C VAL A 272 1.08 4.69 2.86
N ALA A 273 0.20 4.20 3.73
CA ALA A 273 0.25 4.41 5.16
C ALA A 273 0.59 3.11 5.89
N MET A 274 1.70 3.13 6.64
CA MET A 274 2.10 2.03 7.51
C MET A 274 1.39 2.19 8.84
N LYS A 275 0.47 1.27 9.13
CA LYS A 275 -0.28 1.19 10.38
C LYS A 275 0.33 0.13 11.31
N GLY A 276 -0.36 -0.37 12.30
CA GLY A 276 0.14 -1.43 13.20
C GLY A 276 -0.36 -1.33 14.63
N GLY A 277 -0.96 -0.19 14.99
CA GLY A 277 -1.54 -0.01 16.31
C GLY A 277 -1.26 1.35 16.92
N LYS A 278 -1.95 1.65 18.01
CA LYS A 278 -1.76 2.86 18.80
C LYS A 278 -2.08 2.64 20.28
N GLY A 279 -1.75 3.65 21.04
CA GLY A 279 -2.03 3.75 22.47
C GLY A 279 -0.83 3.40 23.35
N PRO A 280 -0.89 3.80 24.60
CA PRO A 280 0.27 3.75 25.49
C PRO A 280 0.77 2.32 25.79
N TRP A 281 -0.07 1.32 25.57
CA TRP A 281 0.25 -0.09 25.76
C TRP A 281 0.50 -0.84 24.44
N ALA A 282 0.75 -0.11 23.33
CA ALA A 282 0.89 -0.71 22.01
C ALA A 282 2.10 -1.68 21.88
N ASP A 283 3.08 -1.55 22.76
CA ASP A 283 4.24 -2.44 22.93
C ASP A 283 3.98 -3.69 23.77
N ASP A 284 2.81 -3.79 24.43
CA ASP A 284 2.44 -4.92 25.28
C ASP A 284 1.39 -5.80 24.59
N PRO A 285 1.75 -6.99 24.06
CA PRO A 285 0.80 -7.87 23.37
C PRO A 285 -0.38 -8.33 24.21
N GLN A 286 -0.26 -8.30 25.54
CA GLN A 286 -1.35 -8.68 26.45
C GLN A 286 -2.40 -7.59 26.62
N LYS A 287 -2.02 -6.33 26.37
CA LYS A 287 -2.88 -5.14 26.54
C LYS A 287 -3.33 -4.50 25.24
N SER A 288 -2.76 -4.94 24.13
CA SER A 288 -3.00 -4.32 22.81
C SER A 288 -3.32 -5.38 21.75
N GLU A 289 -4.51 -5.97 21.86
CA GLU A 289 -4.99 -6.97 20.90
C GLU A 289 -4.90 -6.44 19.45
N GLY A 290 -4.29 -7.22 18.58
CA GLY A 290 -4.22 -6.95 17.14
C GLY A 290 -3.18 -5.90 16.72
N ASN A 291 -2.37 -5.36 17.65
CA ASN A 291 -1.21 -4.55 17.29
C ASN A 291 -0.03 -5.41 16.85
N GLY A 292 0.80 -4.87 15.96
CA GLY A 292 1.98 -5.60 15.48
C GLY A 292 2.86 -4.79 14.53
N ALA A 293 3.81 -5.49 13.95
CA ALA A 293 4.82 -4.93 13.06
C ALA A 293 4.40 -4.99 11.59
N ASN A 294 4.93 -4.05 10.81
CA ASN A 294 5.02 -4.15 9.35
C ASN A 294 6.46 -4.48 8.97
N ARG A 295 6.65 -5.47 8.13
CA ARG A 295 7.98 -5.95 7.71
C ARG A 295 8.03 -6.21 6.22
N ASN A 296 9.21 -5.96 5.63
CA ASN A 296 9.52 -6.35 4.26
C ASN A 296 8.50 -5.79 3.25
N VAL A 297 8.45 -4.48 3.10
CA VAL A 297 7.54 -3.80 2.17
C VAL A 297 8.34 -3.10 1.08
N ILE A 298 8.04 -3.42 -0.18
CA ILE A 298 8.58 -2.73 -1.36
C ILE A 298 7.44 -2.00 -2.06
N ILE A 299 7.66 -0.72 -2.33
CA ILE A 299 6.80 0.13 -3.15
C ILE A 299 7.67 0.67 -4.28
N GLU A 300 7.37 0.28 -5.52
CA GLU A 300 8.27 0.57 -6.64
C GLU A 300 7.55 0.82 -7.96
N ASP A 301 8.25 1.55 -8.85
CA ASP A 301 7.80 1.82 -10.22
C ASP A 301 6.40 2.46 -10.28
N CYS A 302 6.04 3.27 -9.27
CA CYS A 302 4.74 3.90 -9.13
C CYS A 302 4.76 5.36 -9.58
N VAL A 303 3.59 5.88 -9.92
CA VAL A 303 3.37 7.29 -10.20
C VAL A 303 2.37 7.84 -9.18
N TYR A 304 2.74 8.92 -8.51
CA TYR A 304 1.87 9.59 -7.55
C TYR A 304 1.35 10.91 -8.12
N GLY A 305 0.04 11.07 -8.13
CA GLY A 305 -0.63 12.35 -8.25
C GLY A 305 -0.56 13.09 -6.92
N PHE A 306 -1.66 13.74 -6.51
CA PHE A 306 -1.71 14.34 -5.18
C PHE A 306 -1.90 13.28 -4.10
N CYS A 307 -1.17 13.45 -2.96
CA CYS A 307 -1.41 12.74 -1.70
C CYS A 307 -0.83 13.55 -0.53
N HIS A 308 -1.24 13.21 0.71
CA HIS A 308 -0.67 13.86 1.89
C HIS A 308 0.72 13.33 2.25
N GLY A 309 0.96 12.05 2.12
CA GLY A 309 2.25 11.40 2.26
C GLY A 309 2.44 10.31 1.23
N CYS A 310 3.60 10.29 0.54
CA CYS A 310 3.91 9.21 -0.41
C CYS A 310 4.16 7.90 0.34
N LEU A 311 4.99 7.95 1.40
CA LEU A 311 5.15 6.91 2.40
C LEU A 311 4.99 7.55 3.78
N THR A 312 3.98 7.14 4.51
CA THR A 312 3.68 7.63 5.86
C THR A 312 3.83 6.51 6.87
N CYS A 313 4.69 6.70 7.87
CA CYS A 313 4.74 5.84 9.05
C CYS A 313 3.81 6.43 10.12
N GLY A 314 2.68 5.80 10.33
CA GLY A 314 1.71 6.26 11.31
C GLY A 314 0.44 6.90 10.70
N SER A 315 -0.30 7.62 11.55
CA SER A 315 -0.04 7.86 12.98
C SER A 315 -0.20 6.61 13.87
N GLU A 316 -1.05 5.67 13.50
CA GLU A 316 -1.34 4.44 14.24
C GLU A 316 -0.37 3.32 13.82
N SER A 317 0.92 3.50 14.10
CA SER A 317 1.97 2.54 13.75
C SER A 317 2.89 2.31 14.93
N VAL A 318 3.17 1.05 15.23
CA VAL A 318 4.03 0.66 16.36
C VAL A 318 5.44 0.32 15.87
N PHE A 319 5.54 -0.56 14.89
CA PHE A 319 6.84 -1.01 14.41
C PHE A 319 6.88 -1.21 12.89
N ASN A 320 7.83 -0.54 12.23
CA ASN A 320 8.12 -0.71 10.81
C ASN A 320 9.57 -1.10 10.61
N HIS A 321 9.83 -2.12 9.79
CA HIS A 321 11.17 -2.64 9.52
C HIS A 321 11.29 -3.11 8.07
N ASN A 322 12.39 -2.75 7.40
CA ASN A 322 12.63 -3.06 5.99
C ASN A 322 11.55 -2.51 5.06
N LEU A 323 11.46 -1.18 4.97
CA LEU A 323 10.61 -0.50 4.01
C LEU A 323 11.46 0.08 2.87
N VAL A 324 11.05 -0.15 1.63
CA VAL A 324 11.71 0.38 0.43
C VAL A 324 10.69 1.12 -0.43
N LEU A 325 10.93 2.42 -0.66
CA LEU A 325 10.21 3.24 -1.64
C LEU A 325 11.19 3.59 -2.75
N ARG A 326 10.99 3.04 -3.96
CA ARG A 326 11.98 3.23 -5.02
C ARG A 326 11.40 3.40 -6.42
N ARG A 327 12.10 4.16 -7.26
CA ARG A 327 11.73 4.41 -8.66
C ARG A 327 10.31 4.98 -8.79
N ILE A 328 10.07 6.06 -8.04
CA ILE A 328 8.77 6.74 -8.01
C ILE A 328 8.85 8.06 -8.75
N GLN A 329 7.85 8.33 -9.57
CA GLN A 329 7.58 9.66 -10.10
C GLN A 329 6.49 10.32 -9.26
N VAL A 330 6.76 11.49 -8.70
CA VAL A 330 5.79 12.27 -7.93
C VAL A 330 5.42 13.51 -8.73
N ASN A 331 4.17 13.62 -9.16
CA ASN A 331 3.70 14.80 -9.89
C ASN A 331 3.53 15.98 -8.92
N HIS A 332 2.84 15.76 -7.80
CA HIS A 332 2.73 16.72 -6.71
C HIS A 332 2.20 16.03 -5.45
N ALA A 333 2.95 16.10 -4.35
CA ALA A 333 2.51 15.55 -3.07
C ALA A 333 2.86 16.48 -1.92
N ALA A 334 2.17 16.34 -0.79
CA ALA A 334 2.48 17.19 0.35
C ALA A 334 3.76 16.75 1.05
N ARG A 335 4.04 15.43 1.15
CA ARG A 335 5.26 14.91 1.81
C ARG A 335 5.74 13.65 1.10
N LEU A 336 7.07 13.48 0.98
CA LEU A 336 7.62 12.24 0.42
C LEU A 336 7.73 11.17 1.51
N LEU A 337 8.46 11.43 2.58
CA LEU A 337 8.53 10.56 3.76
C LEU A 337 7.99 11.30 4.97
N TRP A 338 6.98 10.71 5.59
CA TRP A 338 6.33 11.28 6.78
C TRP A 338 6.41 10.32 7.97
N LEU A 339 7.12 10.75 9.02
CA LEU A 339 7.21 10.01 10.28
C LEU A 339 6.34 10.72 11.33
N LYS A 340 5.16 10.15 11.61
CA LYS A 340 4.22 10.67 12.59
C LYS A 340 4.55 10.08 13.97
N MET A 341 5.24 10.85 14.81
CA MET A 341 5.69 10.40 16.13
C MET A 341 4.64 10.71 17.19
N ARG A 342 3.97 9.69 17.72
CA ARG A 342 2.92 9.86 18.73
C ARG A 342 3.48 9.88 20.16
N PRO A 343 3.13 10.87 20.97
CA PRO A 343 3.56 10.90 22.38
C PRO A 343 2.84 9.88 23.28
N ASP A 344 1.72 9.32 22.83
CA ASP A 344 0.94 8.31 23.55
C ASP A 344 1.15 6.88 23.04
N THR A 345 2.15 6.64 22.19
CA THR A 345 2.37 5.33 21.57
C THR A 345 3.87 5.08 21.46
N PRO A 346 4.41 4.01 22.05
CA PRO A 346 5.78 3.60 21.77
C PRO A 346 5.90 3.16 20.31
N GLN A 347 6.79 3.80 19.55
CA GLN A 347 6.94 3.59 18.12
C GLN A 347 8.39 3.30 17.76
N ARG A 348 8.58 2.44 16.75
CA ARG A 348 9.88 2.13 16.21
C ARG A 348 9.83 2.05 14.68
N TYR A 349 10.53 2.97 14.01
CA TYR A 349 10.62 3.04 12.56
C TYR A 349 12.08 2.88 12.15
N GLU A 350 12.43 1.75 11.54
CA GLU A 350 13.82 1.44 11.25
C GLU A 350 14.03 0.77 9.91
N TYR A 351 15.23 0.93 9.36
CA TYR A 351 15.63 0.34 8.09
C TYR A 351 14.68 0.72 6.95
N ILE A 352 14.57 2.03 6.69
CA ILE A 352 13.74 2.59 5.63
C ILE A 352 14.63 3.18 4.55
N THR A 353 14.45 2.76 3.31
CA THR A 353 15.15 3.33 2.14
C THR A 353 14.17 4.00 1.19
N VAL A 354 14.45 5.26 0.83
CA VAL A 354 13.76 6.03 -0.19
C VAL A 354 14.77 6.36 -1.29
N GLU A 355 14.58 5.82 -2.49
CA GLU A 355 15.61 5.95 -3.53
C GLU A 355 15.07 6.11 -4.95
N ASN A 356 15.85 6.80 -5.79
CA ASN A 356 15.51 7.01 -7.21
C ASN A 356 14.13 7.66 -7.38
N ILE A 357 13.87 8.74 -6.64
CA ILE A 357 12.61 9.48 -6.68
C ILE A 357 12.79 10.74 -7.51
N THR A 358 11.81 11.05 -8.35
CA THR A 358 11.80 12.29 -9.15
C THR A 358 10.47 13.03 -9.01
N GLY A 359 10.49 14.35 -9.07
CA GLY A 359 9.27 15.15 -9.13
C GLY A 359 9.18 16.27 -8.11
N GLU A 360 7.95 16.55 -7.64
CA GLU A 360 7.66 17.68 -6.77
C GLU A 360 6.90 17.26 -5.51
N VAL A 361 7.36 17.76 -4.36
CA VAL A 361 6.71 17.57 -3.05
C VAL A 361 6.77 18.87 -2.25
N SER A 362 5.83 19.09 -1.32
CA SER A 362 5.99 20.25 -0.42
C SER A 362 7.09 20.00 0.61
N ARG A 363 7.26 18.77 1.13
CA ARG A 363 8.33 18.38 2.06
C ARG A 363 8.96 17.06 1.64
N VAL A 364 10.28 16.98 1.68
CA VAL A 364 10.96 15.72 1.37
C VAL A 364 10.97 14.82 2.60
N LEU A 365 11.50 15.30 3.73
CA LEU A 365 11.41 14.59 5.02
C LEU A 365 10.58 15.43 6.00
N TYR A 366 9.58 14.80 6.60
CA TYR A 366 8.72 15.44 7.58
C TYR A 366 8.60 14.58 8.84
N VAL A 367 9.14 15.08 9.95
CA VAL A 367 9.12 14.40 11.25
C VAL A 367 8.58 15.34 12.31
N ARG A 368 7.50 14.96 12.98
CA ARG A 368 6.98 15.76 14.08
C ARG A 368 6.06 14.98 15.00
N PRO A 369 5.84 15.47 16.23
CA PRO A 369 4.81 14.92 17.12
C PRO A 369 3.44 14.90 16.46
N TRP A 370 2.70 13.82 16.68
CA TRP A 370 1.33 13.69 16.22
C TRP A 370 0.38 13.49 17.39
N THR A 371 -0.43 14.50 17.68
CA THR A 371 -1.27 14.57 18.89
C THR A 371 -2.76 14.40 18.62
N GLN A 372 -3.16 14.09 17.39
CA GLN A 372 -4.57 13.86 17.09
C GLN A 372 -5.08 12.62 17.84
N PHE A 373 -6.17 12.81 18.60
CA PHE A 373 -6.77 11.77 19.44
C PHE A 373 -5.77 11.15 20.45
N TYR A 374 -4.94 12.01 21.04
CA TYR A 374 -3.97 11.65 22.08
C TYR A 374 -4.69 11.16 23.34
N ASP A 375 -4.28 10.00 23.86
CA ASP A 375 -4.82 9.42 25.08
C ASP A 375 -3.81 8.48 25.75
N LEU A 376 -3.33 8.84 26.94
CA LEU A 376 -2.39 8.04 27.72
C LEU A 376 -3.03 6.84 28.46
N LYS A 377 -4.38 6.77 28.54
CA LYS A 377 -5.07 5.66 29.22
C LYS A 377 -4.43 5.27 30.57
N ASP A 378 -4.12 6.25 31.40
CA ASP A 378 -3.50 6.15 32.74
C ASP A 378 -2.04 5.64 32.76
N ARG A 379 -1.37 5.45 31.59
CA ARG A 379 0.06 5.16 31.55
C ARG A 379 0.88 6.46 31.62
N GLN A 380 1.77 6.56 32.63
CA GLN A 380 2.63 7.74 32.83
C GLN A 380 4.01 7.57 32.18
N ASP A 381 4.47 6.33 32.00
CA ASP A 381 5.79 5.94 31.53
C ASP A 381 5.73 5.33 30.12
N VAL A 382 5.18 6.05 29.14
CA VAL A 382 5.22 5.61 27.74
C VAL A 382 6.68 5.52 27.28
N PRO A 383 7.15 4.36 26.79
CA PRO A 383 8.52 4.21 26.34
C PRO A 383 8.89 5.19 25.23
N MET A 384 10.17 5.55 25.18
CA MET A 384 10.77 6.37 24.12
C MET A 384 10.51 5.73 22.74
N SER A 385 10.13 6.53 21.77
CA SER A 385 10.02 6.13 20.38
C SER A 385 11.35 6.32 19.64
N TYR A 386 11.57 5.55 18.56
CA TYR A 386 12.80 5.59 17.78
C TYR A 386 12.52 5.66 16.28
N SER A 387 13.33 6.46 15.55
CA SER A 387 13.45 6.34 14.11
C SER A 387 14.93 6.23 13.76
N ASP A 388 15.31 5.10 13.14
CA ASP A 388 16.72 4.73 12.99
C ASP A 388 17.02 4.08 11.63
N HIS A 389 18.25 4.24 11.11
CA HIS A 389 18.68 3.68 9.83
C HIS A 389 17.74 4.06 8.66
N ILE A 390 17.55 5.36 8.44
CA ILE A 390 16.73 5.87 7.35
C ILE A 390 17.63 6.45 6.26
N THR A 391 17.57 5.89 5.06
CA THR A 391 18.38 6.31 3.91
C THR A 391 17.52 6.93 2.82
N MET A 392 17.85 8.13 2.38
CA MET A 392 17.31 8.76 1.19
C MET A 392 18.44 8.96 0.18
N ARG A 393 18.29 8.42 -1.04
CA ARG A 393 19.39 8.50 -2.02
C ARG A 393 18.91 8.58 -3.46
N ASN A 394 19.77 9.18 -4.30
CA ASN A 394 19.55 9.30 -5.75
C ASN A 394 18.20 9.95 -6.09
N CYS A 395 17.80 10.99 -5.37
CA CYS A 395 16.55 11.68 -5.60
C CYS A 395 16.78 13.02 -6.30
N ASN A 396 15.89 13.35 -7.25
CA ASN A 396 15.89 14.65 -7.93
C ASN A 396 14.51 15.31 -7.74
N LEU A 397 14.43 16.28 -6.82
CA LEU A 397 13.18 16.79 -6.30
C LEU A 397 13.15 18.33 -6.27
N ALA A 398 12.00 18.90 -6.62
CA ALA A 398 11.63 20.25 -6.22
C ALA A 398 10.75 20.18 -4.97
N CYS A 399 10.98 21.06 -4.00
CA CYS A 399 10.17 21.10 -2.77
C CYS A 399 10.05 22.53 -2.21
N ASP A 400 9.11 22.72 -1.29
CA ASP A 400 9.07 23.95 -0.50
C ASP A 400 10.14 23.89 0.59
N ILE A 401 10.21 22.79 1.34
CA ILE A 401 11.17 22.56 2.43
C ILE A 401 11.76 21.15 2.30
N TYR A 402 13.09 21.04 2.33
CA TYR A 402 13.79 19.77 2.24
C TYR A 402 13.58 18.92 3.48
N LYS A 403 13.87 19.46 4.65
CA LYS A 403 13.74 18.77 5.94
C LYS A 403 12.94 19.63 6.91
N GLU A 404 11.75 19.19 7.27
CA GLU A 404 10.95 19.80 8.33
C GLU A 404 10.90 18.80 9.49
N ILE A 405 11.77 19.01 10.49
CA ILE A 405 11.95 18.10 11.60
C ILE A 405 11.76 18.88 12.89
N GLU A 406 10.82 18.45 13.72
CA GLU A 406 10.64 18.94 15.08
C GLU A 406 11.30 17.95 16.03
N LEU A 407 12.36 18.36 16.75
CA LEU A 407 13.03 17.52 17.73
C LEU A 407 12.26 17.52 19.05
N LYS A 408 12.06 16.33 19.62
CA LYS A 408 11.43 16.11 20.93
C LYS A 408 12.21 15.02 21.68
N PRO A 409 13.42 15.37 22.21
CA PRO A 409 14.30 14.37 22.84
C PRO A 409 13.67 13.67 24.04
N GLU A 410 12.66 14.27 24.65
CA GLU A 410 11.88 13.66 25.74
C GLU A 410 10.86 12.62 25.26
N GLN A 411 10.59 12.55 23.94
CA GLN A 411 9.55 11.71 23.37
C GLN A 411 10.10 10.69 22.38
N TYR A 412 11.06 11.09 21.54
CA TYR A 412 11.64 10.21 20.52
C TYR A 412 13.10 10.57 20.21
N GLU A 413 13.80 9.54 19.78
CA GLU A 413 15.17 9.64 19.29
C GLU A 413 15.23 9.39 17.78
N LEU A 414 16.03 10.20 17.08
CA LEU A 414 16.33 10.04 15.66
C LEU A 414 17.81 9.72 15.51
N SER A 415 18.17 8.67 14.75
CA SER A 415 19.55 8.25 14.56
C SER A 415 19.81 7.66 13.18
N ASN A 416 21.05 7.73 12.72
CA ASN A 416 21.54 7.12 11.49
C ASN A 416 20.70 7.45 10.23
N PHE A 417 20.33 8.72 10.07
CA PHE A 417 19.74 9.20 8.82
C PHE A 417 20.85 9.48 7.82
N VAL A 418 20.73 8.97 6.60
CA VAL A 418 21.71 9.14 5.52
C VAL A 418 21.04 9.75 4.30
N PHE A 419 21.59 10.87 3.82
CA PHE A 419 21.19 11.52 2.57
C PHE A 419 22.37 11.43 1.59
N GLU A 420 22.17 10.74 0.47
CA GLU A 420 23.24 10.42 -0.47
C GLU A 420 22.82 10.77 -1.89
N ASN A 421 23.66 11.52 -2.60
CA ASN A 421 23.39 11.92 -4.00
C ASN A 421 21.98 12.52 -4.18
N MET A 422 21.63 13.50 -3.32
CA MET A 422 20.35 14.21 -3.34
C MET A 422 20.48 15.49 -4.18
N THR A 423 19.66 15.64 -5.21
CA THR A 423 19.47 16.88 -5.96
C THR A 423 18.13 17.48 -5.54
N VAL A 424 18.18 18.53 -4.71
CA VAL A 424 16.96 19.14 -4.16
C VAL A 424 16.94 20.63 -4.46
N THR A 425 15.87 21.10 -5.08
CA THR A 425 15.61 22.54 -5.30
C THR A 425 14.55 23.01 -4.32
N GLU A 426 14.96 23.77 -3.29
CA GLU A 426 14.04 24.36 -2.32
C GLU A 426 13.49 25.68 -2.79
N LYS A 427 12.17 25.87 -2.66
CA LYS A 427 11.46 27.11 -3.02
C LYS A 427 11.40 28.13 -1.86
N THR A 428 11.34 27.64 -0.62
CA THR A 428 11.19 28.48 0.60
C THR A 428 12.11 28.00 1.73
N PRO A 429 13.43 27.95 1.52
CA PRO A 429 14.37 27.42 2.53
C PRO A 429 14.35 28.24 3.82
N GLU A 430 13.98 29.52 3.76
CA GLU A 430 13.86 30.39 4.94
C GLU A 430 12.73 29.99 5.91
N LYS A 431 11.79 29.14 5.46
CA LYS A 431 10.71 28.60 6.29
C LYS A 431 11.06 27.28 6.96
N ALA A 432 12.21 26.69 6.60
CA ALA A 432 12.69 25.49 7.26
C ALA A 432 12.90 25.79 8.76
N PRO A 433 12.40 24.94 9.68
CA PRO A 433 12.71 25.10 11.09
C PRO A 433 14.23 25.08 11.28
N LYS A 434 14.77 26.03 12.02
CA LYS A 434 16.15 25.91 12.49
C LYS A 434 16.17 24.73 13.45
N LEU A 435 16.96 23.72 13.12
CA LEU A 435 17.25 22.65 14.05
C LEU A 435 18.20 23.25 15.10
N ASP A 436 17.64 23.67 16.24
CA ASP A 436 18.43 24.13 17.39
C ASP A 436 19.12 22.89 17.97
N ASP A 437 20.34 22.67 17.53
CA ASP A 437 21.22 21.65 18.04
C ASP A 437 21.99 22.20 19.26
N GLU A 438 21.28 22.49 20.35
CA GLU A 438 21.93 22.88 21.61
C GLU A 438 22.77 21.74 22.22
N GLY A 439 22.69 20.52 21.68
CA GLY A 439 23.39 19.34 22.19
C GLY A 439 24.47 18.76 21.27
N GLY A 440 24.65 19.24 20.04
CA GLY A 440 25.65 18.72 19.09
C GLY A 440 25.33 17.31 18.55
N HIS A 441 24.08 16.88 18.61
CA HIS A 441 23.65 15.55 18.12
C HIS A 441 23.23 15.63 16.67
N VAL A 442 24.19 15.57 15.74
CA VAL A 442 23.90 15.39 14.32
C VAL A 442 23.44 13.93 14.13
N PHE A 443 22.16 13.72 13.92
CA PHE A 443 21.61 12.38 13.68
C PHE A 443 21.61 11.98 12.19
N TRP A 444 22.10 12.83 11.29
CA TRP A 444 22.19 12.54 9.86
C TRP A 444 23.56 12.80 9.26
N THR A 445 23.81 12.15 8.12
CA THR A 445 24.99 12.33 7.28
C THR A 445 24.56 12.67 5.86
N GLU A 446 25.16 13.75 5.31
CA GLU A 446 25.09 14.08 3.88
C GLU A 446 26.29 13.48 3.15
N LYS A 447 26.09 12.83 1.99
CA LYS A 447 27.16 12.23 1.16
C LYS A 447 27.01 12.63 -0.31
#